data_342c39ca4ef845e1c3dbbaf852c46563
#
_entry.id   342c39ca4ef845e1c3dbbaf852c46563
#
_cell.length_a   1.000
_cell.length_b   1.000
_cell.length_c   1.000
_cell.angle_alpha   90.00
_cell.angle_beta   90.00
_cell.angle_gamma   90.00
#
_symmetry.space_group_name_H-M   'P 1'
#
loop_
_entity.id
_entity.type
_entity.pdbx_description
1 polymer ?
#
loop_
_entity_poly.entity_id
_entity_poly.type
_entity_poly.pdbx_seq_one_letter_code
_entity_poly.pdbx_strand_id
1 'polypeptide(L)'
;SIPTAGNFSDLDGDTLGFSVTGLPAGLTIDPVTGVISGTIDPSASQGGVGGVYTVVVTVSDGNGGTVTDTFTYTVGNPPPVAGDDTFSTAEDTAVIGTVVGNDADTAPDSDALGYTLGTGTTNGTLSFNPDGTFTYTPNANFTGTDTFTYTVSDGQGGTDTATVTITVGAVNDAPVVVTPIADQSAVDGQGVSI
;
A
#
# COMPACT_ATOMS: atom_id res chain seq x y z
N SER A 1 2.62 -15.42 -25.43
CA SER A 1 1.79 -15.44 -26.65
C SER A 1 0.64 -16.41 -26.50
N ILE A 2 -0.50 -16.06 -27.07
CA ILE A 2 -1.71 -16.87 -27.08
C ILE A 2 -1.98 -17.23 -28.56
N PRO A 3 -1.84 -18.51 -28.95
CA PRO A 3 -2.15 -18.96 -30.29
C PRO A 3 -3.68 -19.09 -30.43
N THR A 4 -4.30 -18.34 -31.35
CA THR A 4 -5.74 -18.44 -31.61
C THR A 4 -6.07 -19.16 -32.97
N ALA A 5 -5.12 -19.18 -33.90
CA ALA A 5 -5.36 -19.76 -35.23
C ALA A 5 -5.82 -21.23 -35.23
N GLY A 6 -5.32 -22.03 -34.26
CA GLY A 6 -5.72 -23.44 -34.17
C GLY A 6 -7.18 -23.69 -33.77
N ASN A 7 -7.91 -22.66 -33.37
CA ASN A 7 -9.32 -22.73 -33.01
C ASN A 7 -10.28 -22.51 -34.20
N PHE A 8 -9.73 -22.12 -35.34
CA PHE A 8 -10.50 -21.81 -36.55
C PHE A 8 -10.02 -22.65 -37.74
N SER A 9 -10.94 -23.02 -38.61
CA SER A 9 -10.65 -23.72 -39.87
C SER A 9 -11.58 -23.26 -40.96
N ASP A 10 -11.07 -23.22 -42.17
CA ASP A 10 -11.85 -23.05 -43.38
C ASP A 10 -11.98 -24.39 -44.12
N LEU A 11 -13.19 -24.72 -44.60
CA LEU A 11 -13.44 -26.00 -45.26
C LEU A 11 -12.94 -26.03 -46.70
N ASP A 12 -12.86 -24.86 -47.35
CA ASP A 12 -12.41 -24.73 -48.72
C ASP A 12 -10.89 -24.48 -48.80
N GLY A 13 -10.25 -24.30 -47.62
CA GLY A 13 -8.79 -24.10 -47.50
C GLY A 13 -8.34 -22.68 -47.77
N ASP A 14 -9.22 -21.71 -47.63
CA ASP A 14 -8.92 -20.29 -47.78
C ASP A 14 -7.98 -19.78 -46.66
N THR A 15 -7.20 -18.76 -47.02
CA THR A 15 -6.29 -18.14 -46.05
C THR A 15 -7.07 -17.29 -45.08
N LEU A 16 -6.97 -17.63 -43.79
CA LEU A 16 -7.64 -16.89 -42.71
C LEU A 16 -6.88 -15.62 -42.35
N GLY A 17 -7.63 -14.52 -42.20
CA GLY A 17 -7.15 -13.25 -41.65
C GLY A 17 -7.75 -12.99 -40.24
N PHE A 18 -6.95 -12.49 -39.34
CA PHE A 18 -7.31 -12.31 -37.93
C PHE A 18 -7.37 -10.83 -37.54
N SER A 19 -8.38 -10.47 -36.76
CA SER A 19 -8.50 -9.19 -36.09
C SER A 19 -9.05 -9.38 -34.67
N VAL A 20 -8.83 -8.40 -33.78
CA VAL A 20 -9.24 -8.51 -32.39
C VAL A 20 -9.72 -7.17 -31.86
N THR A 21 -10.66 -7.22 -30.93
CA THR A 21 -11.07 -6.07 -30.11
C THR A 21 -11.09 -6.48 -28.63
N GLY A 22 -10.97 -5.49 -27.73
CA GLY A 22 -11.06 -5.72 -26.29
C GLY A 22 -9.81 -6.32 -25.65
N LEU A 23 -8.65 -6.32 -26.31
CA LEU A 23 -7.39 -6.70 -25.66
C LEU A 23 -6.97 -5.70 -24.58
N PRO A 24 -6.30 -6.17 -23.52
CA PRO A 24 -5.54 -5.29 -22.66
C PRO A 24 -4.54 -4.44 -23.45
N ALA A 25 -4.30 -3.21 -22.99
CA ALA A 25 -3.29 -2.35 -23.59
C ALA A 25 -1.92 -3.03 -23.62
N GLY A 26 -1.16 -2.81 -24.70
CA GLY A 26 0.16 -3.42 -24.92
C GLY A 26 0.13 -4.78 -25.64
N LEU A 27 -1.05 -5.41 -25.81
CA LEU A 27 -1.20 -6.61 -26.59
C LEU A 27 -1.77 -6.33 -28.00
N THR A 28 -1.31 -7.10 -28.97
CA THR A 28 -1.77 -7.05 -30.38
C THR A 28 -1.94 -8.45 -30.95
N ILE A 29 -2.76 -8.60 -32.01
CA ILE A 29 -2.86 -9.84 -32.76
C ILE A 29 -2.06 -9.71 -34.08
N ASP A 30 -1.37 -10.75 -34.46
CA ASP A 30 -0.78 -10.88 -35.78
C ASP A 30 -1.91 -11.26 -36.76
N PRO A 31 -2.15 -10.45 -37.80
CA PRO A 31 -3.32 -10.64 -38.68
C PRO A 31 -3.21 -11.87 -39.58
N VAL A 32 -2.05 -12.49 -39.70
CA VAL A 32 -1.79 -13.67 -40.54
C VAL A 32 -1.74 -14.96 -39.73
N THR A 33 -1.04 -14.87 -38.58
CA THR A 33 -0.82 -16.06 -37.73
C THR A 33 -1.86 -16.20 -36.61
N GLY A 34 -2.66 -15.17 -36.35
CA GLY A 34 -3.61 -15.14 -35.24
C GLY A 34 -2.97 -15.17 -33.85
N VAL A 35 -1.67 -14.96 -33.75
CA VAL A 35 -0.97 -14.97 -32.45
C VAL A 35 -1.16 -13.65 -31.75
N ILE A 36 -1.72 -13.68 -30.55
CA ILE A 36 -1.77 -12.52 -29.67
C ILE A 36 -0.47 -12.48 -28.88
N SER A 37 0.22 -11.33 -28.93
CA SER A 37 1.51 -11.12 -28.28
C SER A 37 1.71 -9.64 -27.91
N GLY A 38 2.74 -9.38 -27.11
CA GLY A 38 3.11 -8.04 -26.62
C GLY A 38 3.49 -8.08 -25.17
N THR A 39 3.69 -6.89 -24.58
CA THR A 39 3.89 -6.69 -23.14
C THR A 39 2.67 -5.94 -22.63
N ILE A 40 2.02 -6.49 -21.62
CA ILE A 40 0.85 -5.84 -20.99
C ILE A 40 1.29 -4.50 -20.41
N ASP A 41 0.52 -3.46 -20.70
CA ASP A 41 0.76 -2.13 -20.11
C ASP A 41 0.56 -2.19 -18.60
N PRO A 42 1.41 -1.52 -17.81
CA PRO A 42 1.29 -1.47 -16.36
C PRO A 42 -0.11 -1.10 -15.84
N SER A 43 -0.81 -0.19 -16.51
CA SER A 43 -2.16 0.24 -16.12
C SER A 43 -3.29 -0.72 -16.53
N ALA A 44 -2.98 -1.86 -17.14
CA ALA A 44 -4.02 -2.75 -17.67
C ALA A 44 -4.85 -3.45 -16.57
N SER A 45 -4.32 -3.62 -15.36
CA SER A 45 -5.09 -4.14 -14.22
C SER A 45 -6.27 -3.23 -13.84
N GLN A 46 -6.18 -1.94 -14.14
CA GLN A 46 -7.20 -0.92 -13.88
C GLN A 46 -8.20 -0.76 -15.05
N GLY A 47 -7.90 -1.38 -16.21
CA GLY A 47 -8.74 -1.34 -17.39
C GLY A 47 -9.83 -2.41 -17.38
N GLY A 48 -10.63 -2.44 -18.44
CA GLY A 48 -11.76 -3.36 -18.53
C GLY A 48 -12.79 -3.11 -17.43
N VAL A 49 -13.26 -4.19 -16.78
CA VAL A 49 -14.06 -4.11 -15.54
C VAL A 49 -13.28 -4.82 -14.43
N GLY A 50 -12.53 -4.08 -13.64
CA GLY A 50 -11.67 -4.66 -12.57
C GLY A 50 -10.60 -5.59 -13.14
N GLY A 51 -9.89 -5.18 -14.18
CA GLY A 51 -8.86 -5.98 -14.86
C GLY A 51 -9.40 -7.09 -15.78
N VAL A 52 -10.73 -7.25 -15.89
CA VAL A 52 -11.33 -8.28 -16.76
C VAL A 52 -11.69 -7.68 -18.11
N TYR A 53 -11.12 -8.23 -19.16
CA TYR A 53 -11.31 -7.84 -20.55
C TYR A 53 -12.11 -8.88 -21.30
N THR A 54 -13.14 -8.44 -22.04
CA THR A 54 -13.85 -9.31 -23.00
C THR A 54 -13.18 -9.15 -24.35
N VAL A 55 -12.48 -10.18 -24.78
CA VAL A 55 -11.71 -10.19 -26.03
C VAL A 55 -12.52 -10.88 -27.10
N VAL A 56 -12.71 -10.21 -28.24
CA VAL A 56 -13.41 -10.77 -29.43
C VAL A 56 -12.42 -10.90 -30.57
N VAL A 57 -12.15 -12.12 -30.98
CA VAL A 57 -11.37 -12.43 -32.18
C VAL A 57 -12.32 -12.58 -33.34
N THR A 58 -12.06 -11.87 -34.43
CA THR A 58 -12.80 -11.99 -35.68
C THR A 58 -11.89 -12.57 -36.74
N VAL A 59 -12.35 -13.62 -37.38
CA VAL A 59 -11.63 -14.31 -38.47
C VAL A 59 -12.42 -14.16 -39.78
N SER A 60 -11.70 -13.86 -40.84
CA SER A 60 -12.26 -13.71 -42.20
C SER A 60 -11.51 -14.62 -43.19
N ASP A 61 -12.25 -15.20 -44.15
CA ASP A 61 -11.72 -16.00 -45.25
C ASP A 61 -11.26 -15.14 -46.45
N GLY A 62 -11.45 -13.80 -46.39
CA GLY A 62 -11.16 -12.89 -47.51
C GLY A 62 -12.20 -12.89 -48.61
N ASN A 63 -13.20 -13.79 -48.61
CA ASN A 63 -14.22 -13.98 -49.61
C ASN A 63 -15.64 -13.54 -49.14
N GLY A 64 -15.70 -12.92 -47.96
CA GLY A 64 -16.92 -12.37 -47.35
C GLY A 64 -17.46 -13.18 -46.17
N GLY A 65 -16.92 -14.36 -45.90
CA GLY A 65 -17.20 -15.14 -44.68
C GLY A 65 -16.46 -14.57 -43.47
N THR A 66 -17.13 -14.51 -42.33
CA THR A 66 -16.55 -14.12 -41.07
C THR A 66 -17.13 -14.94 -39.93
N VAL A 67 -16.30 -15.22 -38.93
CA VAL A 67 -16.70 -15.84 -37.65
C VAL A 67 -16.01 -15.14 -36.48
N THR A 68 -16.67 -15.11 -35.34
CA THR A 68 -16.11 -14.52 -34.12
C THR A 68 -16.07 -15.54 -33.00
N ASP A 69 -15.04 -15.44 -32.17
CA ASP A 69 -14.95 -16.13 -30.86
C ASP A 69 -14.64 -15.13 -29.78
N THR A 70 -15.15 -15.41 -28.58
CA THR A 70 -15.04 -14.48 -27.44
C THR A 70 -14.51 -15.21 -26.23
N PHE A 71 -13.50 -14.62 -25.60
CA PHE A 71 -12.96 -15.11 -24.33
C PHE A 71 -12.70 -13.95 -23.37
N THR A 72 -12.56 -14.28 -22.09
CA THR A 72 -12.14 -13.31 -21.08
C THR A 72 -10.64 -13.39 -20.85
N TYR A 73 -10.01 -12.23 -20.72
CA TYR A 73 -8.61 -12.09 -20.29
C TYR A 73 -8.58 -11.28 -19.00
N THR A 74 -7.95 -11.83 -17.95
CA THR A 74 -7.86 -11.15 -16.66
C THR A 74 -6.43 -10.71 -16.41
N VAL A 75 -6.25 -9.43 -16.11
CA VAL A 75 -5.00 -8.85 -15.64
C VAL A 75 -5.15 -8.61 -14.14
N GLY A 76 -4.33 -9.30 -13.35
CA GLY A 76 -4.33 -9.12 -11.90
C GLY A 76 -3.57 -7.85 -11.50
N ASN A 77 -4.01 -7.21 -10.42
CA ASN A 77 -3.30 -6.16 -9.72
C ASN A 77 -2.57 -6.78 -8.51
N PRO A 78 -1.22 -6.76 -8.45
CA PRO A 78 -0.51 -7.21 -7.27
C PRO A 78 -0.78 -6.25 -6.08
N PRO A 79 -0.82 -6.74 -4.83
CA PRO A 79 -0.97 -5.87 -3.68
C PRO A 79 0.30 -5.05 -3.42
N PRO A 80 0.18 -3.89 -2.76
CA PRO A 80 1.33 -3.13 -2.28
C PRO A 80 2.09 -3.91 -1.21
N VAL A 81 3.31 -3.49 -0.91
CA VAL A 81 4.12 -3.99 0.21
C VAL A 81 4.40 -2.85 1.16
N ALA A 82 4.03 -3.02 2.43
CA ALA A 82 4.32 -2.09 3.51
C ALA A 82 5.57 -2.52 4.29
N GLY A 83 6.44 -1.56 4.59
CA GLY A 83 7.66 -1.79 5.38
C GLY A 83 7.52 -1.28 6.82
N ASP A 84 8.07 -2.02 7.79
CA ASP A 84 8.13 -1.55 9.18
C ASP A 84 9.02 -0.32 9.32
N ASP A 85 8.61 0.64 10.16
CA ASP A 85 9.30 1.89 10.40
C ASP A 85 9.79 2.03 11.84
N THR A 86 10.85 2.80 12.03
CA THR A 86 11.39 3.12 13.34
C THR A 86 11.65 4.61 13.48
N PHE A 87 11.22 5.19 14.62
CA PHE A 87 11.44 6.58 14.98
C PHE A 87 11.97 6.68 16.41
N SER A 88 12.53 7.82 16.76
CA SER A 88 12.95 8.12 18.13
C SER A 88 12.64 9.57 18.48
N THR A 89 12.32 9.79 19.75
CA THR A 89 12.16 11.12 20.34
C THR A 89 12.61 11.11 21.80
N ALA A 90 12.73 12.27 22.41
CA ALA A 90 12.86 12.40 23.85
C ALA A 90 11.47 12.41 24.52
N GLU A 91 11.38 12.06 25.80
CA GLU A 91 10.16 12.30 26.57
C GLU A 91 9.77 13.78 26.49
N ASP A 92 8.48 14.06 26.63
CA ASP A 92 7.88 15.40 26.55
C ASP A 92 8.11 16.15 25.20
N THR A 93 8.66 15.46 24.20
CA THR A 93 8.94 16.02 22.86
C THR A 93 8.18 15.27 21.79
N ALA A 94 7.37 15.98 20.99
CA ALA A 94 6.68 15.38 19.88
C ALA A 94 7.64 15.01 18.73
N VAL A 95 7.36 13.89 18.05
CA VAL A 95 8.00 13.51 16.79
C VAL A 95 7.01 13.61 15.62
N ILE A 96 7.48 14.15 14.51
CA ILE A 96 6.77 14.18 13.24
C ILE A 96 7.50 13.24 12.29
N GLY A 97 6.77 12.38 11.62
CA GLY A 97 7.32 11.40 10.69
C GLY A 97 6.40 11.11 9.51
N THR A 98 6.89 10.26 8.63
CA THR A 98 6.14 9.70 7.52
C THR A 98 6.51 8.23 7.32
N VAL A 99 5.54 7.42 6.97
CA VAL A 99 5.71 5.98 6.69
C VAL A 99 5.93 5.68 5.21
N VAL A 100 5.82 6.68 4.33
CA VAL A 100 5.82 6.52 2.86
C VAL A 100 7.17 6.03 2.29
N GLY A 101 8.27 6.19 3.03
CA GLY A 101 9.63 6.06 2.46
C GLY A 101 10.06 4.62 2.10
N ASN A 102 9.45 3.61 2.67
CA ASN A 102 9.77 2.19 2.46
C ASN A 102 8.59 1.35 1.97
N ASP A 103 7.46 2.00 1.72
CA ASP A 103 6.28 1.37 1.13
C ASP A 103 6.33 1.47 -0.39
N ALA A 104 5.95 0.40 -1.05
CA ALA A 104 5.99 0.34 -2.50
C ALA A 104 4.79 -0.42 -3.05
N ASP A 105 4.26 0.08 -4.15
CA ASP A 105 3.51 -0.77 -5.05
C ASP A 105 4.51 -1.60 -5.86
N THR A 106 4.40 -2.93 -5.76
CA THR A 106 5.33 -3.86 -6.41
C THR A 106 5.00 -4.11 -7.88
N ALA A 107 3.87 -3.61 -8.33
CA ALA A 107 3.47 -3.69 -9.71
C ALA A 107 4.15 -2.60 -10.55
N PRO A 108 4.37 -2.84 -11.84
CA PRO A 108 4.85 -1.81 -12.74
C PRO A 108 3.82 -0.68 -12.99
N ASP A 109 2.61 -0.77 -12.43
CA ASP A 109 1.51 0.19 -12.59
C ASP A 109 1.61 1.41 -11.68
N SER A 110 2.41 1.33 -10.60
CA SER A 110 2.69 2.46 -9.70
C SER A 110 1.42 3.15 -9.19
N ASP A 111 0.49 2.39 -8.66
CA ASP A 111 -0.75 2.90 -8.09
C ASP A 111 -0.49 3.88 -6.94
N ALA A 112 -1.37 4.87 -6.81
CA ALA A 112 -1.27 5.82 -5.72
C ALA A 112 -1.64 5.14 -4.39
N LEU A 113 -0.66 5.06 -3.48
CA LEU A 113 -0.86 4.46 -2.18
C LEU A 113 -1.67 5.37 -1.24
N GLY A 114 -2.65 4.77 -0.57
CA GLY A 114 -3.40 5.40 0.51
C GLY A 114 -3.08 4.74 1.85
N TYR A 115 -3.11 5.52 2.93
CA TYR A 115 -2.69 5.09 4.26
C TYR A 115 -3.81 5.23 5.27
N THR A 116 -4.02 4.21 6.10
CA THR A 116 -5.01 4.24 7.18
C THR A 116 -4.41 3.73 8.48
N LEU A 117 -4.74 4.38 9.59
CA LEU A 117 -4.33 3.93 10.92
C LEU A 117 -5.03 2.61 11.27
N GLY A 118 -4.25 1.63 11.71
CA GLY A 118 -4.75 0.38 12.29
C GLY A 118 -4.90 0.50 13.82
N THR A 119 -3.97 -0.06 14.58
CA THR A 119 -3.92 0.08 16.04
C THR A 119 -3.14 1.36 16.40
N GLY A 120 -3.71 2.19 17.28
CA GLY A 120 -3.04 3.38 17.76
C GLY A 120 -2.05 3.11 18.90
N THR A 121 -1.34 4.17 19.35
CA THR A 121 -0.38 4.15 20.46
C THR A 121 -1.06 4.04 21.83
N THR A 122 -0.35 3.55 22.85
CA THR A 122 -0.85 3.40 24.22
C THR A 122 -0.24 4.42 25.19
N ASN A 123 0.96 4.90 24.91
CA ASN A 123 1.73 5.76 25.81
C ASN A 123 1.90 7.18 25.27
N GLY A 124 1.06 7.60 24.36
CA GLY A 124 1.08 8.93 23.78
C GLY A 124 -0.15 9.21 22.91
N THR A 125 -0.22 10.43 22.42
CA THR A 125 -1.26 10.87 21.48
C THR A 125 -0.72 10.82 20.05
N LEU A 126 -1.42 10.12 19.17
CA LEU A 126 -1.08 9.98 17.75
C LEU A 126 -2.11 10.72 16.88
N SER A 127 -1.62 11.53 15.96
CA SER A 127 -2.37 12.04 14.80
C SER A 127 -1.76 11.44 13.54
N PHE A 128 -2.55 10.71 12.77
CA PHE A 128 -2.12 10.03 11.55
C PHE A 128 -2.96 10.51 10.36
N ASN A 129 -2.34 10.84 9.25
CA ASN A 129 -2.98 11.38 8.06
C ASN A 129 -3.03 10.36 6.91
N PRO A 130 -4.01 10.49 5.99
CA PRO A 130 -4.14 9.58 4.84
C PRO A 130 -2.98 9.62 3.83
N ASP A 131 -2.09 10.62 3.92
CA ASP A 131 -0.87 10.73 3.14
C ASP A 131 0.34 10.03 3.79
N GLY A 132 0.13 9.29 4.89
CA GLY A 132 1.17 8.57 5.61
C GLY A 132 2.01 9.45 6.55
N THR A 133 1.70 10.74 6.68
CA THR A 133 2.34 11.61 7.67
C THR A 133 1.69 11.45 9.04
N PHE A 134 2.49 11.58 10.11
CA PHE A 134 1.98 11.50 11.47
C PHE A 134 2.70 12.44 12.43
N THR A 135 2.04 12.70 13.56
CA THR A 135 2.61 13.35 14.73
C THR A 135 2.31 12.48 15.94
N TYR A 136 3.34 12.12 16.70
CA TYR A 136 3.23 11.43 17.98
C TYR A 136 3.78 12.30 19.09
N THR A 137 3.00 12.45 20.17
CA THR A 137 3.39 13.15 21.39
C THR A 137 3.34 12.15 22.53
N PRO A 138 4.49 11.81 23.15
CA PRO A 138 4.52 10.94 24.32
C PRO A 138 3.67 11.50 25.47
N ASN A 139 3.11 10.62 26.30
CA ASN A 139 2.58 11.04 27.61
C ASN A 139 3.71 11.64 28.47
N ALA A 140 3.37 12.56 29.36
CA ALA A 140 4.34 13.22 30.23
C ALA A 140 5.22 12.21 30.98
N ASN A 141 6.53 12.41 30.93
CA ASN A 141 7.57 11.55 31.57
C ASN A 141 7.53 10.07 31.09
N PHE A 142 6.93 9.76 29.95
CA PHE A 142 6.98 8.41 29.39
C PHE A 142 8.31 8.15 28.72
N THR A 143 8.97 7.08 29.12
CA THR A 143 10.19 6.55 28.50
C THR A 143 10.00 5.08 28.13
N GLY A 144 10.56 4.63 27.01
CA GLY A 144 10.42 3.26 26.53
C GLY A 144 10.01 3.20 25.08
N THR A 145 9.28 2.16 24.72
CA THR A 145 8.84 1.93 23.34
C THR A 145 7.32 2.00 23.25
N ASP A 146 6.81 2.72 22.27
CA ASP A 146 5.41 2.71 21.87
C ASP A 146 5.29 2.30 20.42
N THR A 147 4.15 1.76 20.02
CA THR A 147 3.94 1.24 18.67
C THR A 147 2.56 1.60 18.15
N PHE A 148 2.45 1.73 16.84
CA PHE A 148 1.17 1.74 16.13
C PHE A 148 1.29 0.95 14.82
N THR A 149 0.16 0.54 14.25
CA THR A 149 0.12 -0.11 12.95
C THR A 149 -0.62 0.76 11.95
N TYR A 150 -0.27 0.60 10.68
CA TYR A 150 -0.99 1.22 9.58
C TYR A 150 -1.21 0.22 8.45
N THR A 151 -2.18 0.49 7.60
CA THR A 151 -2.48 -0.29 6.41
C THR A 151 -2.27 0.58 5.19
N VAL A 152 -1.52 0.06 4.23
CA VAL A 152 -1.36 0.61 2.88
C VAL A 152 -2.39 -0.02 1.97
N SER A 153 -2.95 0.76 1.05
CA SER A 153 -3.87 0.29 0.01
C SER A 153 -3.52 0.92 -1.33
N ASP A 154 -3.59 0.13 -2.39
CA ASP A 154 -3.46 0.55 -3.79
C ASP A 154 -4.75 1.16 -4.37
N GLY A 155 -5.85 1.14 -3.63
CA GLY A 155 -7.17 1.58 -4.11
C GLY A 155 -7.85 0.60 -5.06
N GLN A 156 -7.20 -0.50 -5.45
CA GLN A 156 -7.68 -1.56 -6.35
C GLN A 156 -8.05 -2.86 -5.61
N GLY A 157 -7.99 -2.84 -4.29
CA GLY A 157 -8.33 -3.96 -3.41
C GLY A 157 -7.14 -4.68 -2.80
N GLY A 158 -5.91 -4.38 -3.22
CA GLY A 158 -4.69 -4.80 -2.57
C GLY A 158 -4.43 -3.99 -1.30
N THR A 159 -3.96 -4.67 -0.25
CA THR A 159 -3.58 -4.03 1.02
C THR A 159 -2.45 -4.78 1.68
N ASP A 160 -1.62 -4.06 2.43
CA ASP A 160 -0.62 -4.63 3.34
C ASP A 160 -0.55 -3.81 4.63
N THR A 161 0.04 -4.37 5.68
CA THR A 161 0.06 -3.75 7.01
C THR A 161 1.47 -3.79 7.59
N ALA A 162 1.91 -2.65 8.13
CA ALA A 162 3.20 -2.53 8.79
C ALA A 162 3.09 -1.90 10.17
N THR A 163 4.17 -2.02 10.95
CA THR A 163 4.29 -1.53 12.32
C THR A 163 5.28 -0.38 12.38
N VAL A 164 4.88 0.70 13.03
CA VAL A 164 5.78 1.77 13.42
C VAL A 164 6.19 1.59 14.88
N THR A 165 7.49 1.58 15.14
CA THR A 165 8.08 1.51 16.47
C THR A 165 8.70 2.86 16.83
N ILE A 166 8.28 3.46 17.97
CA ILE A 166 8.80 4.74 18.45
C ILE A 166 9.52 4.51 19.76
N THR A 167 10.82 4.82 19.79
CA THR A 167 11.63 4.79 21.02
C THR A 167 11.67 6.17 21.65
N VAL A 168 11.18 6.27 22.88
CA VAL A 168 11.18 7.50 23.69
C VAL A 168 12.31 7.42 24.71
N GLY A 169 13.30 8.29 24.55
CA GLY A 169 14.47 8.39 25.42
C GLY A 169 14.20 9.29 26.62
N ALA A 170 14.82 8.95 27.76
CA ALA A 170 14.74 9.76 28.97
C ALA A 170 15.49 11.09 28.83
N VAL A 171 14.94 12.14 29.43
CA VAL A 171 15.58 13.43 29.67
C VAL A 171 15.65 13.65 31.20
N ASN A 172 16.70 14.28 31.69
CA ASN A 172 16.81 14.54 33.13
C ASN A 172 15.87 15.67 33.54
N ASP A 173 14.90 15.37 34.38
CA ASP A 173 14.02 16.34 35.03
C ASP A 173 14.62 16.90 36.32
N ALA A 174 14.25 18.14 36.59
CA ALA A 174 14.59 18.73 37.86
C ALA A 174 13.75 18.14 39.01
N PRO A 175 14.31 17.89 40.18
CA PRO A 175 13.53 17.40 41.31
C PRO A 175 12.48 18.43 41.75
N VAL A 176 11.28 17.92 42.09
CA VAL A 176 10.17 18.75 42.58
C VAL A 176 9.82 18.43 44.02
N VAL A 177 9.35 19.44 44.76
CA VAL A 177 8.86 19.26 46.14
C VAL A 177 7.44 18.69 46.05
N VAL A 178 7.28 17.39 46.28
CA VAL A 178 5.96 16.73 46.26
C VAL A 178 5.13 17.08 47.51
N THR A 179 5.80 17.17 48.65
CA THR A 179 5.19 17.58 49.93
C THR A 179 6.10 18.58 50.63
N PRO A 180 5.66 19.82 50.80
CA PRO A 180 6.45 20.79 51.58
C PRO A 180 6.74 20.31 53.01
N ILE A 181 7.95 20.53 53.47
CA ILE A 181 8.26 20.30 54.87
C ILE A 181 7.49 21.33 55.69
N ALA A 182 6.68 20.84 56.63
CA ALA A 182 5.92 21.73 57.51
C ALA A 182 6.86 22.58 58.37
N ASP A 183 6.40 23.78 58.75
CA ASP A 183 7.13 24.65 59.64
C ASP A 183 7.51 23.94 60.94
N GLN A 184 8.74 24.05 61.33
CA GLN A 184 9.27 23.43 62.53
C GLN A 184 9.51 24.50 63.60
N SER A 185 9.26 24.14 64.86
CA SER A 185 9.60 24.99 66.01
C SER A 185 10.24 24.14 67.08
N ALA A 186 11.23 24.69 67.73
CA ALA A 186 11.89 24.07 68.89
C ALA A 186 12.15 25.13 69.96
N VAL A 187 12.21 24.72 71.24
CA VAL A 187 12.67 25.57 72.33
C VAL A 187 14.18 25.36 72.58
N ASP A 188 14.82 26.36 73.10
CA ASP A 188 16.26 26.30 73.36
C ASP A 188 16.63 25.11 74.23
N GLY A 189 17.68 24.40 73.83
CA GLY A 189 18.21 23.21 74.55
C GLY A 189 17.53 21.89 74.19
N GLN A 190 16.57 21.85 73.20
CA GLN A 190 16.02 20.61 72.68
C GLN A 190 16.80 20.09 71.45
N GLY A 191 17.02 18.77 71.41
CA GLY A 191 17.50 18.09 70.24
C GLY A 191 16.35 18.01 69.20
N VAL A 192 16.59 18.36 67.91
CA VAL A 192 15.63 18.27 66.78
C VAL A 192 16.09 17.14 65.86
N SER A 193 15.15 16.27 65.47
CA SER A 193 15.30 15.32 64.38
C SER A 193 14.18 15.54 63.41
N ILE A 194 14.49 15.89 62.15
CA ILE A 194 13.59 16.10 61.04
C ILE A 194 13.86 15.09 59.93
#